data_43f7f94950e155715aa97f27a528d2a7
#
_entry.id   43f7f94950e155715aa97f27a528d2a7
#
_cell.length_a   1.000
_cell.length_b   1.000
_cell.length_c   1.000
_cell.angle_alpha   90.00
_cell.angle_beta   90.00
_cell.angle_gamma   90.00
#
_symmetry.space_group_name_H-M   'P 1'
#
loop_
_entity.id
_entity.type
_entity.pdbx_description
1 polymer ?
#
loop_
_entity_poly.entity_id
_entity_poly.type
_entity_poly.pdbx_seq_one_letter_code
_entity_poly.pdbx_strand_id
1 'polypeptide(L)'
;MKIIRYDCSLELKRTFLMEESLNTAVLVALGGAREIDVTREHLDELAFLAETAGIKTVKRFVQNIPQPDPRSFVGKGKLAEIKDYVQSNNVRNVIFDEDLSPSQLRNLEKELNPKDADADHQVTIYDRSLLILDIFLWRAQTAQARTQVELARYQYLLPRLTRLWTHLERQRGGTGTRGGAGEREIETDRRNIRFQISVLKEKLEKIEKQRHTQRKSRSNIVRVALVGYTNVGKSTLMNLLSKSDVLAENKLFATVDATVRKVSLESIPFLLSDTVGFIRKLPHHLIESFKSTLDEVREADILVHVVDVSHPFHDNQIEVVTHTLSEIGVADIPTILVLNKVDIFKQQNPDVNLEEMKGYYREQGFSNIVFISATTRDNIDVFKKALYEEVKRKHLTIYPNYLQNGTLDVEWENQPAES
;
A
#
# COMPACT_ATOMS: atom_id res chain seq x y z
N MET A 1 -14.31 -29.28 23.92
CA MET A 1 -13.70 -27.95 23.78
C MET A 1 -13.08 -27.89 22.37
N LYS A 2 -13.89 -27.51 21.35
CA LYS A 2 -13.41 -27.36 19.96
C LYS A 2 -12.94 -25.93 19.78
N ILE A 3 -11.63 -25.75 19.68
CA ILE A 3 -11.02 -24.47 19.28
C ILE A 3 -11.41 -24.24 17.82
N ILE A 4 -12.38 -23.37 17.62
CA ILE A 4 -12.75 -22.91 16.28
C ILE A 4 -11.62 -21.96 15.82
N ARG A 5 -10.71 -22.47 14.99
CA ARG A 5 -9.81 -21.66 14.20
C ARG A 5 -10.70 -20.83 13.26
N TYR A 6 -10.79 -19.54 13.55
CA TYR A 6 -11.34 -18.57 12.62
C TYR A 6 -10.39 -18.48 11.42
N ASP A 7 -10.70 -19.18 10.37
CA ASP A 7 -10.03 -19.01 9.08
C ASP A 7 -10.64 -17.81 8.36
N CYS A 8 -10.27 -16.60 8.84
CA CYS A 8 -10.72 -15.33 8.30
C CYS A 8 -10.37 -15.17 6.80
N SER A 9 -9.43 -15.98 6.29
CA SER A 9 -9.00 -15.96 4.89
C SER A 9 -10.01 -16.62 3.95
N LEU A 10 -10.77 -17.59 4.42
CA LEU A 10 -11.77 -18.32 3.61
C LEU A 10 -13.10 -17.56 3.51
N GLU A 11 -13.51 -16.84 4.58
CA GLU A 11 -14.73 -16.04 4.53
C GLU A 11 -14.52 -14.74 3.72
N LEU A 12 -13.38 -14.10 3.84
CA LEU A 12 -13.03 -12.97 2.96
C LEU A 12 -12.93 -13.38 1.49
N LYS A 13 -12.35 -14.54 1.18
CA LYS A 13 -12.37 -15.10 -0.18
C LYS A 13 -13.78 -15.37 -0.70
N ARG A 14 -14.71 -15.80 0.15
CA ARG A 14 -16.10 -16.04 -0.24
C ARG A 14 -16.86 -14.72 -0.52
N THR A 15 -16.62 -13.68 0.25
CA THR A 15 -17.25 -12.36 0.03
C THR A 15 -16.70 -11.69 -1.24
N PHE A 16 -15.42 -11.90 -1.58
CA PHE A 16 -14.80 -11.39 -2.80
C PHE A 16 -15.13 -12.20 -4.08
N LEU A 17 -15.50 -13.47 -3.95
CA LEU A 17 -15.86 -14.35 -5.07
C LEU A 17 -17.37 -14.38 -5.39
N MET A 18 -18.18 -13.61 -4.68
CA MET A 18 -19.58 -13.41 -5.09
C MET A 18 -19.58 -12.64 -6.42
N GLU A 19 -20.38 -13.13 -7.36
CA GLU A 19 -20.58 -12.69 -8.74
C GLU A 19 -20.13 -11.25 -9.00
N GLU A 20 -19.18 -11.04 -9.91
CA GLU A 20 -18.60 -9.72 -10.29
C GLU A 20 -19.66 -8.64 -10.57
N SER A 21 -20.88 -9.03 -10.90
CA SER A 21 -22.02 -8.13 -11.17
C SER A 21 -22.62 -7.48 -9.91
N LEU A 22 -22.35 -8.03 -8.70
CA LEU A 22 -22.97 -7.58 -7.45
C LEU A 22 -22.06 -6.72 -6.56
N ASN A 23 -20.74 -6.72 -6.80
CA ASN A 23 -19.80 -5.98 -5.96
C ASN A 23 -19.59 -4.54 -6.44
N THR A 24 -20.59 -3.69 -6.23
CA THR A 24 -20.59 -2.29 -6.65
C THR A 24 -20.37 -1.34 -5.49
N ALA A 25 -19.76 -0.18 -5.76
CA ALA A 25 -19.56 0.87 -4.76
C ALA A 25 -19.90 2.26 -5.26
N VAL A 26 -20.31 3.11 -4.34
CA VAL A 26 -20.25 4.56 -4.49
C VAL A 26 -19.08 5.11 -3.71
N LEU A 27 -18.39 6.11 -4.28
CA LEU A 27 -17.27 6.79 -3.64
C LEU A 27 -17.75 8.13 -3.10
N VAL A 28 -17.27 8.49 -1.92
CA VAL A 28 -17.64 9.72 -1.23
C VAL A 28 -16.38 10.49 -0.83
N ALA A 29 -16.24 11.72 -1.29
CA ALA A 29 -15.15 12.61 -0.92
C ALA A 29 -15.65 13.99 -0.52
N LEU A 30 -14.85 14.67 0.28
CA LEU A 30 -14.97 16.09 0.52
C LEU A 30 -14.05 16.84 -0.43
N GLY A 31 -14.52 17.98 -0.96
CA GLY A 31 -13.73 18.84 -1.83
C GLY A 31 -13.78 20.29 -1.36
N GLY A 32 -12.75 21.05 -1.70
CA GLY A 32 -12.77 22.50 -1.61
C GLY A 32 -13.20 23.11 -2.95
N ALA A 33 -13.88 24.25 -2.93
CA ALA A 33 -14.33 24.93 -4.14
C ALA A 33 -13.18 25.34 -5.10
N ARG A 34 -11.94 25.38 -4.61
CA ARG A 34 -10.73 25.74 -5.37
C ARG A 34 -9.86 24.53 -5.76
N GLU A 35 -10.23 23.32 -5.37
CA GLU A 35 -9.41 22.09 -5.51
C GLU A 35 -10.16 20.99 -6.28
N ILE A 36 -10.91 21.36 -7.31
CA ILE A 36 -11.75 20.42 -8.07
C ILE A 36 -10.91 19.33 -8.72
N ASP A 37 -9.77 19.70 -9.33
CA ASP A 37 -8.89 18.75 -10.01
C ASP A 37 -8.20 17.81 -9.02
N VAL A 38 -7.76 18.33 -7.87
CA VAL A 38 -7.17 17.52 -6.79
C VAL A 38 -8.19 16.53 -6.23
N THR A 39 -9.44 16.99 -6.02
CA THR A 39 -10.50 16.10 -5.53
C THR A 39 -10.86 15.01 -6.55
N ARG A 40 -10.83 15.35 -7.84
CA ARG A 40 -11.04 14.36 -8.92
C ARG A 40 -9.95 13.31 -8.90
N GLU A 41 -8.69 13.72 -8.81
CA GLU A 41 -7.53 12.82 -8.72
C GLU A 41 -7.63 11.89 -7.51
N HIS A 42 -7.99 12.43 -6.34
CA HIS A 42 -8.20 11.64 -5.13
C HIS A 42 -9.28 10.55 -5.32
N LEU A 43 -10.36 10.90 -6.03
CA LEU A 43 -11.43 9.95 -6.36
C LEU A 43 -11.03 8.96 -7.45
N ASP A 44 -10.15 9.33 -8.38
CA ASP A 44 -9.59 8.41 -9.37
C ASP A 44 -8.68 7.39 -8.69
N GLU A 45 -7.83 7.82 -7.76
CA GLU A 45 -7.01 6.93 -6.92
C GLU A 45 -7.88 6.00 -6.07
N LEU A 46 -8.95 6.53 -5.44
CA LEU A 46 -9.88 5.71 -4.64
C LEU A 46 -10.65 4.70 -5.51
N ALA A 47 -11.04 5.09 -6.73
CA ALA A 47 -11.68 4.18 -7.68
C ALA A 47 -10.74 3.05 -8.08
N PHE A 48 -9.46 3.35 -8.29
CA PHE A 48 -8.45 2.34 -8.60
C PHE A 48 -8.14 1.41 -7.40
N LEU A 49 -8.20 1.94 -6.16
CA LEU A 49 -8.15 1.10 -4.96
C LEU A 49 -9.36 0.14 -4.91
N ALA A 50 -10.57 0.65 -5.14
CA ALA A 50 -11.78 -0.16 -5.17
C ALA A 50 -11.69 -1.25 -6.25
N GLU A 51 -11.25 -0.91 -7.46
CA GLU A 51 -11.04 -1.87 -8.55
C GLU A 51 -10.00 -2.93 -8.18
N THR A 52 -8.90 -2.53 -7.52
CA THR A 52 -7.88 -3.46 -7.01
C THR A 52 -8.47 -4.44 -5.99
N ALA A 53 -9.47 -4.01 -5.22
CA ALA A 53 -10.25 -4.84 -4.31
C ALA A 53 -11.38 -5.63 -5.01
N GLY A 54 -11.49 -5.59 -6.34
CA GLY A 54 -12.57 -6.25 -7.08
C GLY A 54 -13.93 -5.58 -6.90
N ILE A 55 -13.97 -4.29 -6.54
CA ILE A 55 -15.18 -3.50 -6.34
C ILE A 55 -15.35 -2.51 -7.47
N LYS A 56 -16.45 -2.57 -8.21
CA LYS A 56 -16.74 -1.67 -9.32
C LYS A 56 -17.36 -0.36 -8.84
N THR A 57 -16.73 0.75 -9.14
CA THR A 57 -17.27 2.09 -8.86
C THR A 57 -18.42 2.43 -9.82
N VAL A 58 -19.59 2.73 -9.30
CA VAL A 58 -20.79 3.10 -10.10
C VAL A 58 -21.12 4.58 -10.02
N LYS A 59 -20.80 5.28 -8.93
CA LYS A 59 -21.02 6.72 -8.78
C LYS A 59 -20.05 7.34 -7.80
N ARG A 60 -19.78 8.64 -8.02
CA ARG A 60 -18.93 9.45 -7.15
C ARG A 60 -19.76 10.58 -6.57
N PHE A 61 -19.68 10.80 -5.27
CA PHE A 61 -20.30 11.90 -4.55
C PHE A 61 -19.24 12.82 -3.99
N VAL A 62 -19.34 14.09 -4.28
CA VAL A 62 -18.49 15.14 -3.73
C VAL A 62 -19.34 16.11 -2.96
N GLN A 63 -18.89 16.53 -1.81
CA GLN A 63 -19.50 17.64 -1.07
C GLN A 63 -18.45 18.69 -0.75
N ASN A 64 -18.71 19.94 -1.13
CA ASN A 64 -17.83 21.05 -0.84
C ASN A 64 -18.16 21.61 0.55
N ILE A 65 -17.44 21.13 1.56
CA ILE A 65 -17.49 21.64 2.93
C ILE A 65 -16.06 21.75 3.47
N PRO A 66 -15.76 22.78 4.28
CA PRO A 66 -14.41 23.02 4.76
C PRO A 66 -13.90 21.97 5.75
N GLN A 67 -14.81 21.28 6.45
CA GLN A 67 -14.48 20.24 7.41
C GLN A 67 -15.53 19.14 7.38
N PRO A 68 -15.15 17.87 7.63
CA PRO A 68 -16.09 16.77 7.71
C PRO A 68 -17.11 16.98 8.84
N ASP A 69 -18.37 16.63 8.57
CA ASP A 69 -19.40 16.63 9.61
C ASP A 69 -19.02 15.64 10.73
N PRO A 70 -18.99 16.06 12.01
CA PRO A 70 -18.58 15.21 13.11
C PRO A 70 -19.46 13.97 13.32
N ARG A 71 -20.70 14.01 12.82
CA ARG A 71 -21.70 12.95 13.01
C ARG A 71 -21.71 11.93 11.87
N SER A 72 -21.63 12.41 10.63
CA SER A 72 -21.87 11.59 9.43
C SER A 72 -20.89 11.82 8.29
N PHE A 73 -19.76 12.51 8.55
CA PHE A 73 -18.73 12.87 7.56
C PHE A 73 -19.23 13.85 6.49
N VAL A 74 -20.38 13.60 5.90
CA VAL A 74 -21.10 14.49 4.96
C VAL A 74 -22.33 15.11 5.64
N GLY A 75 -22.79 16.25 5.15
CA GLY A 75 -24.01 16.89 5.64
C GLY A 75 -25.27 16.04 5.40
N LYS A 76 -26.32 16.28 6.18
CA LYS A 76 -27.59 15.51 6.16
C LYS A 76 -28.19 15.35 4.78
N GLY A 77 -28.23 16.44 3.98
CA GLY A 77 -28.80 16.41 2.62
C GLY A 77 -28.00 15.52 1.67
N LYS A 78 -26.66 15.59 1.74
CA LYS A 78 -25.80 14.73 0.93
C LYS A 78 -25.90 13.26 1.37
N LEU A 79 -26.03 12.99 2.67
CA LEU A 79 -26.24 11.65 3.19
C LEU A 79 -27.58 11.06 2.69
N ALA A 80 -28.65 11.85 2.66
CA ALA A 80 -29.93 11.42 2.09
C ALA A 80 -29.80 11.07 0.60
N GLU A 81 -29.13 11.93 -0.18
CA GLU A 81 -28.85 11.68 -1.61
C GLU A 81 -28.08 10.37 -1.83
N ILE A 82 -27.03 10.11 -1.01
CA ILE A 82 -26.25 8.87 -1.06
C ILE A 82 -27.15 7.67 -0.74
N LYS A 83 -27.94 7.75 0.34
CA LYS A 83 -28.85 6.70 0.79
C LYS A 83 -29.86 6.33 -0.30
N ASP A 84 -30.53 7.33 -0.87
CA ASP A 84 -31.53 7.13 -1.91
C ASP A 84 -30.91 6.47 -3.15
N TYR A 85 -29.72 6.90 -3.55
CA TYR A 85 -29.00 6.28 -4.67
C TYR A 85 -28.61 4.84 -4.39
N VAL A 86 -28.04 4.57 -3.22
CA VAL A 86 -27.58 3.22 -2.80
C VAL A 86 -28.76 2.25 -2.79
N GLN A 87 -29.89 2.65 -2.23
CA GLN A 87 -31.11 1.83 -2.17
C GLN A 87 -31.72 1.61 -3.55
N SER A 88 -31.87 2.68 -4.36
CA SER A 88 -32.47 2.60 -5.69
C SER A 88 -31.66 1.78 -6.70
N ASN A 89 -30.33 1.71 -6.54
CA ASN A 89 -29.43 1.01 -7.47
C ASN A 89 -28.84 -0.27 -6.87
N ASN A 90 -29.31 -0.71 -5.71
CA ASN A 90 -28.84 -1.91 -5.01
C ASN A 90 -27.30 -1.95 -4.85
N VAL A 91 -26.69 -0.82 -4.46
CA VAL A 91 -25.24 -0.70 -4.28
C VAL A 91 -24.84 -1.36 -2.97
N ARG A 92 -23.80 -2.17 -2.99
CA ARG A 92 -23.35 -2.95 -1.84
C ARG A 92 -22.32 -2.25 -0.95
N ASN A 93 -21.57 -1.30 -1.49
CA ASN A 93 -20.49 -0.67 -0.75
C ASN A 93 -20.57 0.87 -0.85
N VAL A 94 -20.25 1.53 0.25
CA VAL A 94 -20.00 2.98 0.29
C VAL A 94 -18.59 3.21 0.80
N ILE A 95 -17.75 3.86 -0.01
CA ILE A 95 -16.33 4.03 0.27
C ILE A 95 -16.03 5.52 0.44
N PHE A 96 -15.48 5.89 1.59
CA PHE A 96 -15.08 7.25 1.92
C PHE A 96 -13.58 7.44 1.69
N ASP A 97 -13.20 8.61 1.12
CA ASP A 97 -11.79 8.93 0.81
C ASP A 97 -10.96 9.33 2.04
N GLU A 98 -11.59 9.48 3.18
CA GLU A 98 -11.00 9.82 4.47
C GLU A 98 -11.26 8.73 5.50
N ASP A 99 -10.47 8.74 6.57
CA ASP A 99 -10.73 7.89 7.71
C ASP A 99 -11.98 8.34 8.47
N LEU A 100 -12.84 7.39 8.76
CA LEU A 100 -14.03 7.62 9.55
C LEU A 100 -13.74 7.46 11.05
N SER A 101 -14.22 8.41 11.84
CA SER A 101 -14.23 8.22 13.30
C SER A 101 -15.18 7.09 13.70
N PRO A 102 -14.97 6.44 14.85
CA PRO A 102 -15.90 5.41 15.34
C PRO A 102 -17.35 5.88 15.50
N SER A 103 -17.57 7.17 15.75
CA SER A 103 -18.91 7.78 15.85
C SER A 103 -19.53 7.98 14.47
N GLN A 104 -18.78 8.47 13.50
CA GLN A 104 -19.24 8.62 12.11
C GLN A 104 -19.63 7.27 11.51
N LEU A 105 -18.76 6.27 11.64
CA LEU A 105 -19.03 4.93 11.13
C LEU A 105 -20.34 4.36 11.69
N ARG A 106 -20.55 4.43 13.03
CA ARG A 106 -21.79 3.98 13.67
C ARG A 106 -23.04 4.69 13.17
N ASN A 107 -22.94 6.01 12.96
CA ASN A 107 -24.09 6.79 12.50
C ASN A 107 -24.41 6.48 11.04
N LEU A 108 -23.37 6.34 10.19
CA LEU A 108 -23.54 5.93 8.80
C LEU A 108 -24.15 4.54 8.67
N GLU A 109 -23.67 3.56 9.46
CA GLU A 109 -24.27 2.22 9.52
C GLU A 109 -25.75 2.26 9.89
N LYS A 110 -26.12 3.05 10.89
CA LYS A 110 -27.50 3.18 11.32
C LYS A 110 -28.39 3.83 10.27
N GLU A 111 -27.87 4.79 9.51
CA GLU A 111 -28.62 5.52 8.47
C GLU A 111 -28.74 4.71 7.17
N LEU A 112 -27.66 4.03 6.75
CA LEU A 112 -27.61 3.26 5.51
C LEU A 112 -28.20 1.85 5.66
N ASN A 113 -28.12 1.25 6.87
CA ASN A 113 -28.63 -0.07 7.20
C ASN A 113 -29.73 0.04 8.26
N PRO A 114 -30.97 0.44 7.92
CA PRO A 114 -32.07 0.46 8.87
C PRO A 114 -32.36 -0.96 9.41
N LYS A 115 -32.93 -1.05 10.62
CA LYS A 115 -33.12 -2.33 11.32
C LYS A 115 -34.02 -3.34 10.59
N ASP A 116 -34.84 -2.85 9.69
CA ASP A 116 -35.82 -3.63 8.92
C ASP A 116 -35.28 -3.99 7.51
N ALA A 117 -34.02 -3.65 7.19
CA ALA A 117 -33.41 -4.04 5.93
C ALA A 117 -33.10 -5.55 5.91
N ASP A 118 -33.48 -6.21 4.81
CA ASP A 118 -33.15 -7.62 4.59
C ASP A 118 -31.62 -7.82 4.68
N ALA A 119 -31.20 -8.92 5.24
CA ALA A 119 -29.77 -9.27 5.40
C ALA A 119 -29.01 -9.25 4.06
N ASP A 120 -29.71 -9.55 2.96
CA ASP A 120 -29.16 -9.57 1.61
C ASP A 120 -28.97 -8.15 1.00
N HIS A 121 -29.50 -7.09 1.63
CA HIS A 121 -29.42 -5.71 1.17
C HIS A 121 -28.56 -4.83 2.06
N GLN A 122 -27.73 -5.40 2.90
CA GLN A 122 -26.87 -4.62 3.79
C GLN A 122 -25.71 -3.98 3.01
N VAL A 123 -25.50 -2.70 3.29
CA VAL A 123 -24.45 -1.87 2.72
C VAL A 123 -23.20 -1.93 3.59
N THR A 124 -22.08 -2.31 3.01
CA THR A 124 -20.78 -2.29 3.69
C THR A 124 -20.18 -0.88 3.58
N ILE A 125 -19.75 -0.33 4.70
CA ILE A 125 -19.11 0.99 4.74
C ILE A 125 -17.62 0.80 4.89
N TYR A 126 -16.89 1.31 3.92
CA TYR A 126 -15.44 1.38 3.94
C TYR A 126 -14.99 2.83 4.14
N ASP A 127 -13.96 3.01 4.90
CA ASP A 127 -13.10 4.17 4.76
C ASP A 127 -11.82 3.77 4.00
N ARG A 128 -11.00 4.75 3.66
CA ARG A 128 -9.79 4.53 2.89
C ARG A 128 -8.83 3.54 3.57
N SER A 129 -8.65 3.69 4.89
CA SER A 129 -7.75 2.82 5.67
C SER A 129 -8.22 1.37 5.70
N LEU A 130 -9.50 1.10 5.90
CA LEU A 130 -10.05 -0.25 5.92
C LEU A 130 -9.93 -0.91 4.54
N LEU A 131 -10.21 -0.16 3.46
CA LEU A 131 -10.07 -0.67 2.10
C LEU A 131 -8.61 -1.07 1.80
N ILE A 132 -7.64 -0.23 2.16
CA ILE A 132 -6.22 -0.53 2.00
C ILE A 132 -5.83 -1.77 2.81
N LEU A 133 -6.26 -1.88 4.07
CA LEU A 133 -5.99 -3.04 4.92
C LEU A 133 -6.52 -4.35 4.32
N ASP A 134 -7.73 -4.33 3.77
CA ASP A 134 -8.33 -5.51 3.14
C ASP A 134 -7.61 -5.89 1.84
N ILE A 135 -7.19 -4.93 1.01
CA ILE A 135 -6.34 -5.18 -0.17
C ILE A 135 -5.02 -5.85 0.24
N PHE A 136 -4.37 -5.32 1.27
CA PHE A 136 -3.11 -5.87 1.76
C PHE A 136 -3.28 -7.29 2.32
N LEU A 137 -4.34 -7.54 3.10
CA LEU A 137 -4.62 -8.86 3.65
C LEU A 137 -4.83 -9.90 2.56
N TRP A 138 -5.52 -9.52 1.49
CA TRP A 138 -5.77 -10.39 0.36
C TRP A 138 -4.50 -10.68 -0.46
N ARG A 139 -3.59 -9.69 -0.59
CA ARG A 139 -2.37 -9.81 -1.38
C ARG A 139 -1.17 -10.37 -0.62
N ALA A 140 -1.17 -10.31 0.71
CA ALA A 140 -0.09 -10.82 1.54
C ALA A 140 0.09 -12.34 1.35
N GLN A 141 1.26 -12.75 0.85
CA GLN A 141 1.59 -14.14 0.58
C GLN A 141 2.41 -14.75 1.70
N THR A 142 3.35 -13.99 2.29
CA THR A 142 4.19 -14.50 3.36
C THR A 142 3.45 -14.53 4.71
N ALA A 143 3.82 -15.49 5.56
CA ALA A 143 3.28 -15.59 6.92
C ALA A 143 3.55 -14.31 7.72
N GLN A 144 4.65 -13.62 7.45
CA GLN A 144 5.00 -12.37 8.11
C GLN A 144 4.07 -11.25 7.67
N ALA A 145 3.96 -10.97 6.36
CA ALA A 145 3.10 -9.91 5.86
C ALA A 145 1.65 -10.12 6.30
N ARG A 146 1.13 -11.36 6.23
CA ARG A 146 -0.21 -11.67 6.76
C ARG A 146 -0.35 -11.33 8.23
N THR A 147 0.61 -11.76 9.07
CA THR A 147 0.56 -11.50 10.51
C THR A 147 0.61 -9.99 10.80
N GLN A 148 1.38 -9.22 10.02
CA GLN A 148 1.48 -7.77 10.15
C GLN A 148 0.18 -7.06 9.76
N VAL A 149 -0.40 -7.43 8.61
CA VAL A 149 -1.66 -6.84 8.13
C VAL A 149 -2.81 -7.20 9.06
N GLU A 150 -2.89 -8.46 9.53
CA GLU A 150 -3.88 -8.87 10.54
C GLU A 150 -3.75 -8.05 11.82
N LEU A 151 -2.52 -7.84 12.30
CA LEU A 151 -2.28 -7.00 13.48
C LEU A 151 -2.78 -5.57 13.26
N ALA A 152 -2.41 -4.94 12.14
CA ALA A 152 -2.85 -3.60 11.79
C ALA A 152 -4.38 -3.50 11.70
N ARG A 153 -5.01 -4.51 11.09
CA ARG A 153 -6.47 -4.59 10.95
C ARG A 153 -7.16 -4.70 12.31
N TYR A 154 -6.67 -5.53 13.21
CA TYR A 154 -7.24 -5.62 14.56
C TYR A 154 -7.03 -4.34 15.37
N GLN A 155 -5.88 -3.69 15.24
CA GLN A 155 -5.62 -2.40 15.88
C GLN A 155 -6.55 -1.30 15.34
N TYR A 156 -6.80 -1.29 14.05
CA TYR A 156 -7.75 -0.37 13.39
C TYR A 156 -9.20 -0.62 13.84
N LEU A 157 -9.62 -1.88 13.93
CA LEU A 157 -10.99 -2.27 14.30
C LEU A 157 -11.26 -2.10 15.79
N LEU A 158 -10.26 -2.28 16.68
CA LEU A 158 -10.44 -2.25 18.15
C LEU A 158 -11.20 -1.02 18.67
N PRO A 159 -10.89 0.24 18.29
CA PRO A 159 -11.66 1.41 18.72
C PRO A 159 -13.04 1.51 18.06
N ARG A 160 -13.27 0.80 16.94
CA ARG A 160 -14.48 0.82 16.12
C ARG A 160 -15.51 -0.26 16.51
N LEU A 161 -15.16 -1.17 17.41
CA LEU A 161 -15.95 -2.33 17.84
C LEU A 161 -17.24 -2.05 18.61
N THR A 162 -17.77 -0.87 18.56
CA THR A 162 -18.96 -0.57 19.37
C THR A 162 -20.28 -1.09 18.78
N ARG A 163 -20.32 -1.73 17.59
CA ARG A 163 -21.50 -2.42 17.00
C ARG A 163 -21.26 -3.06 15.63
N LEU A 164 -20.05 -3.06 15.08
CA LEU A 164 -19.75 -3.70 13.78
C LEU A 164 -20.08 -5.21 13.73
N TRP A 165 -20.18 -5.85 14.89
CA TRP A 165 -20.37 -7.31 15.03
C TRP A 165 -21.82 -7.77 15.00
N THR A 166 -22.80 -6.90 15.12
CA THR A 166 -24.19 -7.31 14.97
C THR A 166 -24.51 -7.87 13.57
N HIS A 167 -23.69 -7.55 12.57
CA HIS A 167 -23.82 -8.05 11.22
C HIS A 167 -23.21 -9.45 11.02
N LEU A 168 -22.10 -9.74 11.68
CA LEU A 168 -21.45 -11.05 11.61
C LEU A 168 -22.18 -12.11 12.45
N GLU A 169 -22.87 -11.72 13.53
CA GLU A 169 -23.64 -12.64 14.36
C GLU A 169 -25.02 -12.99 13.80
N ARG A 170 -25.68 -12.10 13.05
CA ARG A 170 -26.96 -12.41 12.42
C ARG A 170 -26.87 -13.46 11.33
N GLN A 171 -25.71 -13.65 10.71
CA GLN A 171 -25.46 -14.78 9.81
C GLN A 171 -25.42 -16.14 10.56
N ARG A 172 -25.39 -16.15 11.90
CA ARG A 172 -25.33 -17.37 12.74
C ARG A 172 -26.65 -17.75 13.40
N GLY A 173 -27.78 -17.12 13.12
CA GLY A 173 -29.11 -17.56 13.55
C GLY A 173 -29.19 -17.82 15.07
N GLY A 174 -29.04 -16.82 15.90
CA GLY A 174 -29.19 -16.90 17.36
C GLY A 174 -30.33 -16.03 17.84
N THR A 175 -31.35 -16.64 18.44
CA THR A 175 -32.53 -16.08 19.09
C THR A 175 -32.16 -15.09 20.22
N GLY A 176 -32.77 -13.92 20.17
CA GLY A 176 -32.53 -12.80 21.07
C GLY A 176 -32.84 -13.05 22.55
N THR A 177 -32.07 -12.40 23.39
CA THR A 177 -32.41 -12.10 24.78
C THR A 177 -31.93 -10.72 25.22
N ARG A 178 -32.89 -9.99 25.78
CA ARG A 178 -32.94 -8.69 26.46
C ARG A 178 -31.65 -7.96 26.88
N GLY A 179 -31.59 -6.69 26.58
CA GLY A 179 -31.07 -5.44 27.22
C GLY A 179 -29.86 -5.44 28.18
N GLY A 180 -29.04 -6.43 28.23
CA GLY A 180 -27.80 -6.54 29.06
C GLY A 180 -26.80 -7.49 28.43
N ALA A 181 -27.19 -8.23 27.43
CA ALA A 181 -26.37 -9.18 26.71
C ALA A 181 -25.41 -8.46 25.73
N GLY A 182 -25.87 -7.43 25.05
CA GLY A 182 -25.08 -6.73 24.03
C GLY A 182 -23.84 -5.98 24.57
N GLU A 183 -23.88 -5.44 25.80
CA GLU A 183 -22.70 -4.81 26.40
C GLU A 183 -21.66 -5.86 26.83
N ARG A 184 -22.09 -6.99 27.35
CA ARG A 184 -21.21 -8.11 27.73
C ARG A 184 -20.57 -8.77 26.51
N GLU A 185 -21.31 -8.88 25.41
CA GLU A 185 -20.79 -9.40 24.13
C GLU A 185 -19.71 -8.47 23.55
N ILE A 186 -19.97 -7.16 23.49
CA ILE A 186 -18.98 -6.17 23.04
C ILE A 186 -17.70 -6.20 23.89
N GLU A 187 -17.83 -6.37 25.20
CA GLU A 187 -16.67 -6.47 26.09
C GLU A 187 -15.90 -7.77 25.89
N THR A 188 -16.60 -8.85 25.63
CA THR A 188 -15.99 -10.16 25.31
C THR A 188 -15.24 -10.08 23.99
N ASP A 189 -15.81 -9.45 22.97
CA ASP A 189 -15.18 -9.25 21.66
C ASP A 189 -13.94 -8.35 21.75
N ARG A 190 -14.00 -7.27 22.50
CA ARG A 190 -12.83 -6.43 22.78
C ARG A 190 -11.72 -7.20 23.47
N ARG A 191 -12.07 -8.09 24.39
CA ARG A 191 -11.11 -8.96 25.08
C ARG A 191 -10.48 -9.96 24.10
N ASN A 192 -11.30 -10.57 23.26
CA ASN A 192 -10.83 -11.50 22.24
C ASN A 192 -9.87 -10.82 21.25
N ILE A 193 -10.21 -9.61 20.76
CA ILE A 193 -9.34 -8.87 19.85
C ILE A 193 -8.05 -8.42 20.52
N ARG A 194 -8.09 -7.96 21.77
CA ARG A 194 -6.86 -7.66 22.52
C ARG A 194 -5.97 -8.89 22.70
N PHE A 195 -6.59 -10.04 22.94
CA PHE A 195 -5.87 -11.32 22.99
C PHE A 195 -5.24 -11.67 21.64
N GLN A 196 -5.98 -11.53 20.53
CA GLN A 196 -5.43 -11.76 19.18
C GLN A 196 -4.27 -10.79 18.88
N ILE A 197 -4.39 -9.52 19.23
CA ILE A 197 -3.31 -8.53 19.08
C ILE A 197 -2.06 -8.99 19.84
N SER A 198 -2.19 -9.51 21.07
CA SER A 198 -1.04 -9.99 21.86
C SER A 198 -0.39 -11.22 21.24
N VAL A 199 -1.18 -12.17 20.74
CA VAL A 199 -0.69 -13.38 20.06
C VAL A 199 0.05 -13.02 18.74
N LEU A 200 -0.51 -12.08 17.97
CA LEU A 200 0.11 -11.64 16.70
C LEU A 200 1.42 -10.89 16.95
N LYS A 201 1.50 -10.06 17.99
CA LYS A 201 2.73 -9.37 18.40
C LYS A 201 3.82 -10.37 18.78
N GLU A 202 3.50 -11.36 19.62
CA GLU A 202 4.46 -12.41 20.00
C GLU A 202 4.96 -13.22 18.79
N LYS A 203 4.04 -13.52 17.86
CA LYS A 203 4.39 -14.20 16.59
C LYS A 203 5.33 -13.36 15.73
N LEU A 204 5.10 -12.05 15.62
CA LEU A 204 5.98 -11.14 14.88
C LEU A 204 7.37 -11.05 15.52
N GLU A 205 7.46 -10.92 16.84
CA GLU A 205 8.77 -10.90 17.53
C GLU A 205 9.60 -12.16 17.25
N LYS A 206 8.96 -13.34 17.20
CA LYS A 206 9.64 -14.59 16.85
C LYS A 206 10.16 -14.56 15.41
N ILE A 207 9.36 -14.07 14.47
CA ILE A 207 9.74 -13.94 13.06
C ILE A 207 10.90 -12.93 12.92
N GLU A 208 10.85 -11.79 13.60
CA GLU A 208 11.91 -10.77 13.56
C GLU A 208 13.25 -11.31 14.08
N LYS A 209 13.24 -12.05 15.21
CA LYS A 209 14.46 -12.70 15.74
C LYS A 209 15.10 -13.66 14.73
N GLN A 210 14.29 -14.46 14.04
CA GLN A 210 14.78 -15.39 13.00
C GLN A 210 15.39 -14.63 11.81
N ARG A 211 14.71 -13.56 11.34
CA ARG A 211 15.22 -12.72 10.26
C ARG A 211 16.50 -11.98 10.63
N HIS A 212 16.60 -11.44 11.82
CA HIS A 212 17.82 -10.77 12.28
C HIS A 212 19.04 -11.70 12.19
N THR A 213 18.86 -12.97 12.53
CA THR A 213 19.93 -13.99 12.41
C THR A 213 20.30 -14.24 10.95
N GLN A 214 19.34 -14.38 10.05
CA GLN A 214 19.56 -14.57 8.62
C GLN A 214 20.20 -13.35 7.94
N ARG A 215 19.86 -12.12 8.41
CA ARG A 215 20.36 -10.86 7.86
C ARG A 215 21.83 -10.62 8.19
N LYS A 216 22.32 -11.06 9.36
CA LYS A 216 23.74 -10.95 9.74
C LYS A 216 24.69 -11.58 8.72
N SER A 217 24.28 -12.64 8.04
CA SER A 217 25.08 -13.29 7.00
C SER A 217 25.20 -12.50 5.68
N ARG A 218 24.40 -11.42 5.52
CA ARG A 218 24.34 -10.60 4.29
C ARG A 218 24.92 -9.19 4.47
N SER A 219 25.61 -8.91 5.57
CA SER A 219 26.11 -7.58 5.95
C SER A 219 27.17 -6.99 5.00
N ASN A 220 27.77 -7.82 4.15
CA ASN A 220 28.90 -7.43 3.29
C ASN A 220 28.50 -7.18 1.82
N ILE A 221 27.21 -7.08 1.49
CA ILE A 221 26.76 -6.84 0.12
C ILE A 221 25.97 -5.54 0.10
N VAL A 222 26.27 -4.65 -0.86
CA VAL A 222 25.55 -3.40 -1.06
C VAL A 222 24.06 -3.68 -1.28
N ARG A 223 23.20 -2.91 -0.63
CA ARG A 223 21.73 -3.06 -0.69
C ARG A 223 21.11 -1.84 -1.35
N VAL A 224 20.30 -2.09 -2.37
CA VAL A 224 19.57 -1.07 -3.12
C VAL A 224 18.09 -1.33 -2.95
N ALA A 225 17.31 -0.33 -2.54
CA ALA A 225 15.87 -0.44 -2.43
C ALA A 225 15.15 0.43 -3.48
N LEU A 226 14.20 -0.17 -4.20
CA LEU A 226 13.28 0.55 -5.07
C LEU A 226 12.15 1.12 -4.21
N VAL A 227 12.01 2.43 -4.19
CA VAL A 227 10.95 3.15 -3.48
C VAL A 227 10.15 4.01 -4.47
N GLY A 228 8.94 4.38 -4.11
CA GLY A 228 8.11 5.23 -4.96
C GLY A 228 6.63 4.90 -4.81
N TYR A 229 5.80 5.72 -5.41
CA TYR A 229 4.35 5.58 -5.35
C TYR A 229 3.87 4.24 -5.95
N THR A 230 2.62 3.86 -5.70
CA THR A 230 2.04 2.67 -6.33
C THR A 230 1.97 2.82 -7.85
N ASN A 231 2.14 1.74 -8.60
CA ASN A 231 2.00 1.69 -10.06
C ASN A 231 2.97 2.58 -10.89
N VAL A 232 4.07 3.05 -10.31
CA VAL A 232 5.10 3.86 -11.02
C VAL A 232 6.08 3.00 -11.85
N GLY A 233 6.01 1.66 -11.75
CA GLY A 233 6.86 0.74 -12.51
C GLY A 233 8.06 0.17 -11.75
N LYS A 234 8.06 0.14 -10.40
CA LYS A 234 9.13 -0.45 -9.58
C LYS A 234 9.41 -1.91 -9.93
N SER A 235 8.38 -2.75 -9.93
CA SER A 235 8.51 -4.19 -10.25
C SER A 235 8.94 -4.43 -11.70
N THR A 236 8.51 -3.58 -12.63
CA THR A 236 8.98 -3.61 -14.03
C THR A 236 10.48 -3.32 -14.10
N LEU A 237 10.94 -2.31 -13.37
CA LEU A 237 12.36 -1.94 -13.32
C LEU A 237 13.19 -3.04 -12.65
N MET A 238 12.66 -3.66 -11.58
CA MET A 238 13.30 -4.82 -10.95
C MET A 238 13.48 -5.98 -11.95
N ASN A 239 12.47 -6.30 -12.74
CA ASN A 239 12.55 -7.35 -13.76
C ASN A 239 13.61 -7.05 -14.82
N LEU A 240 13.69 -5.79 -15.27
CA LEU A 240 14.71 -5.36 -16.23
C LEU A 240 16.14 -5.51 -15.70
N LEU A 241 16.37 -5.24 -14.42
CA LEU A 241 17.69 -5.32 -13.81
C LEU A 241 18.08 -6.75 -13.44
N SER A 242 17.12 -7.56 -12.95
CA SER A 242 17.37 -8.91 -12.44
C SER A 242 17.27 -10.00 -13.50
N LYS A 243 16.93 -9.67 -14.76
CA LYS A 243 16.66 -10.61 -15.86
C LYS A 243 15.68 -11.74 -15.48
N SER A 244 14.71 -11.44 -14.65
CA SER A 244 13.74 -12.40 -14.11
C SER A 244 12.32 -11.91 -14.36
N ASP A 245 11.38 -12.84 -14.52
CA ASP A 245 9.95 -12.57 -14.74
C ASP A 245 9.22 -12.53 -13.38
N VAL A 246 9.14 -11.37 -12.75
CA VAL A 246 8.20 -11.12 -11.66
C VAL A 246 6.93 -10.56 -12.27
N LEU A 247 5.77 -11.04 -11.85
CA LEU A 247 4.47 -10.53 -12.29
C LEU A 247 4.36 -9.02 -12.00
N ALA A 248 4.50 -8.21 -13.05
CA ALA A 248 4.22 -6.79 -13.00
C ALA A 248 2.76 -6.59 -13.42
N GLU A 249 1.86 -6.46 -12.46
CA GLU A 249 0.45 -6.18 -12.71
C GLU A 249 0.19 -4.67 -12.71
N ASN A 250 -0.67 -4.20 -13.61
CA ASN A 250 -1.19 -2.83 -13.57
C ASN A 250 -2.30 -2.72 -12.52
N LYS A 251 -1.93 -2.90 -11.24
CA LYS A 251 -2.82 -2.80 -10.07
C LYS A 251 -2.06 -2.15 -8.93
N LEU A 252 -2.78 -1.42 -8.08
CA LEU A 252 -2.19 -0.87 -6.87
C LEU A 252 -1.72 -2.00 -5.95
N PHE A 253 -0.60 -1.77 -5.25
CA PHE A 253 -0.01 -2.76 -4.34
C PHE A 253 0.21 -4.14 -4.98
N ALA A 254 0.72 -4.17 -6.23
CA ALA A 254 1.12 -5.43 -6.86
C ALA A 254 2.16 -6.19 -6.02
N THR A 255 3.03 -5.44 -5.34
CA THR A 255 4.03 -5.95 -4.39
C THR A 255 3.64 -5.53 -2.97
N VAL A 256 3.25 -6.47 -2.12
CA VAL A 256 3.00 -6.28 -0.67
C VAL A 256 4.15 -6.86 0.14
N ASP A 257 4.71 -7.97 -0.30
CA ASP A 257 5.89 -8.60 0.28
C ASP A 257 7.15 -8.10 -0.42
N ALA A 258 8.12 -7.60 0.35
CA ALA A 258 9.40 -7.17 -0.22
C ALA A 258 10.10 -8.35 -0.90
N THR A 259 10.45 -8.19 -2.15
CA THR A 259 11.19 -9.19 -2.91
C THR A 259 12.63 -8.75 -3.04
N VAL A 260 13.58 -9.56 -2.56
CA VAL A 260 15.01 -9.27 -2.63
C VAL A 260 15.66 -10.18 -3.68
N ARG A 261 16.46 -9.60 -4.59
CA ARG A 261 17.18 -10.32 -5.62
C ARG A 261 18.65 -9.91 -5.66
N LYS A 262 19.51 -10.87 -5.95
CA LYS A 262 20.91 -10.58 -6.22
C LYS A 262 21.04 -10.17 -7.69
N VAL A 263 21.59 -8.99 -7.91
CA VAL A 263 21.83 -8.42 -9.24
C VAL A 263 23.32 -8.10 -9.34
N SER A 264 23.91 -8.24 -10.53
CA SER A 264 25.28 -7.81 -10.81
C SER A 264 25.26 -6.80 -11.94
N LEU A 265 25.90 -5.66 -11.73
CA LEU A 265 26.23 -4.71 -12.77
C LEU A 265 27.74 -4.75 -12.99
N GLU A 266 28.15 -4.99 -14.22
CA GLU A 266 29.55 -5.35 -14.54
C GLU A 266 30.03 -6.50 -13.63
N SER A 267 30.98 -6.26 -12.75
CA SER A 267 31.53 -7.26 -11.84
C SER A 267 31.12 -7.07 -10.37
N ILE A 268 30.30 -6.07 -10.04
CA ILE A 268 29.90 -5.77 -8.65
C ILE A 268 28.51 -6.33 -8.35
N PRO A 269 28.39 -7.33 -7.46
CA PRO A 269 27.10 -7.83 -7.01
C PRO A 269 26.50 -6.93 -5.93
N PHE A 270 25.16 -6.77 -5.98
CA PHE A 270 24.39 -6.09 -4.95
C PHE A 270 23.01 -6.74 -4.78
N LEU A 271 22.34 -6.45 -3.67
CA LEU A 271 20.99 -6.89 -3.42
C LEU A 271 20.03 -5.77 -3.84
N LEU A 272 19.09 -6.09 -4.71
CA LEU A 272 18.01 -5.19 -5.14
C LEU A 272 16.71 -5.65 -4.50
N SER A 273 16.05 -4.77 -3.76
CA SER A 273 14.77 -5.03 -3.12
C SER A 273 13.65 -4.20 -3.78
N ASP A 274 12.56 -4.85 -4.20
CA ASP A 274 11.31 -4.21 -4.55
C ASP A 274 10.47 -4.08 -3.29
N THR A 275 9.98 -2.87 -3.02
CA THR A 275 9.24 -2.57 -1.79
C THR A 275 7.77 -2.26 -2.09
N VAL A 276 6.97 -2.24 -1.05
CA VAL A 276 5.57 -1.82 -1.13
C VAL A 276 5.48 -0.40 -1.71
N GLY A 277 4.57 -0.20 -2.66
CA GLY A 277 4.31 1.14 -3.19
C GLY A 277 3.68 2.04 -2.14
N PHE A 278 4.17 3.27 -2.06
CA PHE A 278 3.55 4.31 -1.24
C PHE A 278 2.24 4.78 -1.86
N ILE A 279 1.36 5.27 -1.03
CA ILE A 279 0.09 5.87 -1.44
C ILE A 279 -0.26 6.99 -0.46
N ARG A 280 -1.07 7.93 -0.89
CA ARG A 280 -1.58 9.01 -0.06
C ARG A 280 -2.35 8.44 1.15
N LYS A 281 -2.17 9.05 2.33
CA LYS A 281 -2.86 8.69 3.58
C LYS A 281 -2.72 7.20 3.94
N LEU A 282 -1.50 6.67 3.85
CA LEU A 282 -1.22 5.33 4.32
C LEU A 282 -1.56 5.23 5.82
N PRO A 283 -2.37 4.26 6.26
CA PRO A 283 -2.74 4.15 7.67
C PRO A 283 -1.50 4.04 8.58
N HIS A 284 -1.41 4.87 9.64
CA HIS A 284 -0.29 4.84 10.58
C HIS A 284 -0.06 3.46 11.20
N HIS A 285 -1.15 2.73 11.50
CA HIS A 285 -1.04 1.35 11.99
C HIS A 285 -0.41 0.40 10.97
N LEU A 286 -0.55 0.68 9.67
CA LEU A 286 0.16 -0.05 8.62
C LEU A 286 1.64 0.32 8.60
N ILE A 287 2.00 1.58 8.69
CA ILE A 287 3.42 2.01 8.75
C ILE A 287 4.14 1.32 9.90
N GLU A 288 3.52 1.27 11.09
CA GLU A 288 4.06 0.52 12.23
C GLU A 288 4.14 -0.99 11.99
N SER A 289 3.12 -1.57 11.36
CA SER A 289 3.06 -3.00 11.08
C SER A 289 3.99 -3.41 9.95
N PHE A 290 4.20 -2.52 8.96
CA PHE A 290 5.14 -2.71 7.86
C PHE A 290 6.59 -2.34 8.19
N LYS A 291 6.92 -2.08 9.46
CA LYS A 291 8.33 -1.86 9.85
C LYS A 291 9.27 -2.87 9.21
N SER A 292 8.86 -4.11 9.07
CA SER A 292 9.73 -5.16 8.52
C SER A 292 9.83 -5.19 7.00
N THR A 293 8.85 -4.70 6.25
CA THR A 293 8.96 -4.48 4.79
C THR A 293 9.66 -3.16 4.51
N LEU A 294 9.45 -2.17 5.36
CA LEU A 294 10.20 -0.92 5.37
C LEU A 294 11.62 -1.10 5.96
N ASP A 295 11.90 -2.19 6.68
CA ASP A 295 13.26 -2.53 7.14
C ASP A 295 14.19 -2.74 5.94
N GLU A 296 13.71 -3.28 4.82
CA GLU A 296 14.53 -3.38 3.60
C GLU A 296 14.90 -1.98 3.06
N VAL A 297 14.05 -0.98 3.26
CA VAL A 297 14.35 0.42 2.93
C VAL A 297 15.31 1.03 3.97
N ARG A 298 15.10 0.75 5.27
CA ARG A 298 15.97 1.24 6.35
C ARG A 298 17.37 0.68 6.30
N GLU A 299 17.50 -0.55 5.83
CA GLU A 299 18.78 -1.24 5.71
C GLU A 299 19.45 -1.02 4.35
N ALA A 300 18.81 -0.26 3.44
CA ALA A 300 19.37 0.05 2.14
C ALA A 300 20.55 1.02 2.27
N ASP A 301 21.54 0.81 1.43
CA ASP A 301 22.68 1.72 1.27
C ASP A 301 22.40 2.80 0.23
N ILE A 302 21.49 2.50 -0.70
CA ILE A 302 21.09 3.38 -1.81
C ILE A 302 19.59 3.23 -2.04
N LEU A 303 18.90 4.33 -2.23
CA LEU A 303 17.50 4.35 -2.65
C LEU A 303 17.39 4.68 -4.14
N VAL A 304 16.49 3.99 -4.83
CA VAL A 304 16.06 4.33 -6.18
C VAL A 304 14.61 4.76 -6.10
N HIS A 305 14.38 6.08 -6.12
CA HIS A 305 13.06 6.66 -6.06
C HIS A 305 12.46 6.71 -7.47
N VAL A 306 11.54 5.80 -7.75
CA VAL A 306 10.86 5.68 -9.04
C VAL A 306 9.59 6.48 -9.03
N VAL A 307 9.41 7.34 -10.05
CA VAL A 307 8.28 8.27 -10.20
C VAL A 307 7.69 8.11 -11.60
N ASP A 308 6.38 8.14 -11.71
CA ASP A 308 5.67 8.21 -13.00
C ASP A 308 5.56 9.68 -13.43
N VAL A 309 6.49 10.13 -14.30
CA VAL A 309 6.53 11.53 -14.75
C VAL A 309 5.34 11.90 -15.65
N SER A 310 4.65 10.93 -16.22
CA SER A 310 3.44 11.17 -17.05
C SER A 310 2.21 11.51 -16.21
N HIS A 311 2.27 11.31 -14.90
CA HIS A 311 1.17 11.60 -14.00
C HIS A 311 1.11 13.10 -13.68
N PRO A 312 -0.05 13.78 -13.80
CA PRO A 312 -0.16 15.24 -13.60
C PRO A 312 0.29 15.70 -12.20
N PHE A 313 0.11 14.85 -11.20
CA PHE A 313 0.44 15.14 -9.79
C PHE A 313 1.71 14.40 -9.31
N HIS A 314 2.68 14.16 -10.21
CA HIS A 314 3.91 13.44 -9.87
C HIS A 314 4.74 14.16 -8.78
N ASP A 315 4.74 15.49 -8.74
CA ASP A 315 5.41 16.25 -7.70
C ASP A 315 4.80 15.99 -6.30
N ASN A 316 3.48 15.96 -6.19
CA ASN A 316 2.79 15.59 -4.95
C ASN A 316 3.12 14.15 -4.53
N GLN A 317 3.25 13.24 -5.50
CA GLN A 317 3.66 11.86 -5.20
C GLN A 317 5.10 11.79 -4.68
N ILE A 318 6.01 12.60 -5.23
CA ILE A 318 7.38 12.74 -4.74
C ILE A 318 7.38 13.25 -3.29
N GLU A 319 6.59 14.29 -2.99
CA GLU A 319 6.46 14.83 -1.62
C GLU A 319 5.96 13.77 -0.63
N VAL A 320 4.89 13.01 -0.98
CA VAL A 320 4.34 11.94 -0.13
C VAL A 320 5.40 10.89 0.18
N VAL A 321 6.16 10.46 -0.82
CA VAL A 321 7.22 9.46 -0.65
C VAL A 321 8.35 10.02 0.21
N THR A 322 8.84 11.22 -0.09
CA THR A 322 9.94 11.88 0.64
C THR A 322 9.57 12.11 2.11
N HIS A 323 8.33 12.57 2.37
CA HIS A 323 7.82 12.73 3.73
C HIS A 323 7.79 11.40 4.47
N THR A 324 7.28 10.34 3.86
CA THR A 324 7.24 9.01 4.49
C THR A 324 8.64 8.44 4.73
N LEU A 325 9.59 8.64 3.80
CA LEU A 325 11.00 8.25 3.99
C LEU A 325 11.63 9.00 5.17
N SER A 326 11.28 10.27 5.37
CA SER A 326 11.71 11.06 6.54
C SER A 326 11.10 10.51 7.84
N GLU A 327 9.80 10.18 7.87
CA GLU A 327 9.14 9.60 9.04
C GLU A 327 9.76 8.27 9.49
N ILE A 328 10.23 7.46 8.54
CA ILE A 328 10.92 6.19 8.86
C ILE A 328 12.42 6.36 9.14
N GLY A 329 12.96 7.60 9.04
CA GLY A 329 14.33 7.93 9.43
C GLY A 329 15.39 7.54 8.40
N VAL A 330 15.08 7.59 7.10
CA VAL A 330 15.99 7.22 5.99
C VAL A 330 16.23 8.35 4.98
N ALA A 331 15.94 9.58 5.36
CA ALA A 331 16.09 10.74 4.49
C ALA A 331 17.54 10.99 4.04
N ASP A 332 18.53 10.53 4.82
CA ASP A 332 19.96 10.75 4.56
C ASP A 332 20.58 9.71 3.61
N ILE A 333 19.82 8.68 3.22
CA ILE A 333 20.34 7.65 2.31
C ILE A 333 20.49 8.22 0.89
N PRO A 334 21.64 8.02 0.21
CA PRO A 334 21.82 8.44 -1.17
C PRO A 334 20.70 7.95 -2.06
N THR A 335 20.04 8.89 -2.76
CA THR A 335 18.83 8.60 -3.55
C THR A 335 19.05 8.97 -5.01
N ILE A 336 18.75 8.04 -5.92
CA ILE A 336 18.64 8.26 -7.36
C ILE A 336 17.18 8.49 -7.70
N LEU A 337 16.83 9.67 -8.21
CA LEU A 337 15.49 9.98 -8.70
C LEU A 337 15.33 9.46 -10.14
N VAL A 338 14.43 8.49 -10.32
CA VAL A 338 14.16 7.86 -11.62
C VAL A 338 12.77 8.28 -12.10
N LEU A 339 12.73 9.16 -13.07
CA LEU A 339 11.51 9.66 -13.71
C LEU A 339 11.14 8.72 -14.85
N ASN A 340 10.24 7.77 -14.54
CA ASN A 340 9.81 6.69 -15.45
C ASN A 340 8.60 7.12 -16.30
N LYS A 341 8.32 6.35 -17.34
CA LYS A 341 7.26 6.56 -18.33
C LYS A 341 7.44 7.84 -19.15
N VAL A 342 8.70 8.19 -19.44
CA VAL A 342 9.07 9.39 -20.21
C VAL A 342 8.54 9.34 -21.64
N ASP A 343 8.28 8.15 -22.18
CA ASP A 343 7.64 7.91 -23.49
C ASP A 343 6.22 8.50 -23.54
N ILE A 344 5.40 8.24 -22.52
CA ILE A 344 4.05 8.79 -22.36
C ILE A 344 4.13 10.30 -22.10
N PHE A 345 5.03 10.71 -21.21
CA PHE A 345 5.21 12.12 -20.87
C PHE A 345 5.56 13.00 -22.06
N LYS A 346 6.49 12.56 -22.92
CA LYS A 346 6.85 13.26 -24.16
C LYS A 346 5.71 13.35 -25.17
N GLN A 347 4.85 12.33 -25.22
CA GLN A 347 3.65 12.36 -26.07
C GLN A 347 2.64 13.40 -25.58
N GLN A 348 2.49 13.54 -24.27
CA GLN A 348 1.58 14.50 -23.64
C GLN A 348 2.13 15.93 -23.69
N ASN A 349 3.46 16.08 -23.66
CA ASN A 349 4.17 17.35 -23.54
C ASN A 349 5.35 17.42 -24.55
N PRO A 350 5.08 17.61 -25.85
CA PRO A 350 6.13 17.55 -26.89
C PRO A 350 7.23 18.61 -26.74
N ASP A 351 6.88 19.78 -26.21
CA ASP A 351 7.75 20.94 -26.11
C ASP A 351 8.55 21.03 -24.80
N VAL A 352 8.43 20.04 -23.91
CA VAL A 352 9.08 20.05 -22.59
C VAL A 352 10.58 19.79 -22.72
N ASN A 353 11.38 20.68 -22.11
CA ASN A 353 12.81 20.52 -21.95
C ASN A 353 13.14 19.69 -20.71
N LEU A 354 13.58 18.45 -20.92
CA LEU A 354 13.94 17.54 -19.82
C LEU A 354 15.14 18.03 -18.99
N GLU A 355 16.05 18.82 -19.58
CA GLU A 355 17.19 19.38 -18.84
C GLU A 355 16.76 20.49 -17.87
N GLU A 356 15.75 21.29 -18.22
CA GLU A 356 15.15 22.27 -17.30
C GLU A 356 14.47 21.55 -16.12
N MET A 357 13.74 20.45 -16.39
CA MET A 357 13.15 19.62 -15.34
C MET A 357 14.23 19.03 -14.41
N LYS A 358 15.38 18.60 -14.93
CA LYS A 358 16.49 18.17 -14.07
C LYS A 358 16.98 19.29 -13.20
N GLY A 359 17.06 20.54 -13.73
CA GLY A 359 17.40 21.73 -12.97
C GLY A 359 16.46 21.91 -11.77
N TYR A 360 15.15 21.86 -12.02
CA TYR A 360 14.10 21.96 -11.01
C TYR A 360 14.27 20.92 -9.87
N TYR A 361 14.46 19.63 -10.20
CA TYR A 361 14.64 18.60 -9.17
C TYR A 361 15.99 18.71 -8.44
N ARG A 362 17.05 19.26 -9.08
CA ARG A 362 18.31 19.55 -8.40
C ARG A 362 18.14 20.63 -7.32
N GLU A 363 17.34 21.64 -7.59
CA GLU A 363 17.00 22.68 -6.59
C GLU A 363 16.22 22.11 -5.41
N GLN A 364 15.46 21.02 -5.63
CA GLN A 364 14.78 20.27 -4.55
C GLN A 364 15.71 19.31 -3.78
N GLY A 365 17.00 19.23 -4.12
CA GLY A 365 18.01 18.45 -3.41
C GLY A 365 18.33 17.08 -4.01
N PHE A 366 17.75 16.71 -5.17
CA PHE A 366 18.11 15.47 -5.85
C PHE A 366 19.39 15.66 -6.69
N SER A 367 20.46 14.96 -6.34
CA SER A 367 21.74 15.06 -7.06
C SER A 367 21.77 14.17 -8.32
N ASN A 368 21.18 12.99 -8.27
CA ASN A 368 21.15 11.99 -9.34
C ASN A 368 19.73 11.86 -9.91
N ILE A 369 19.52 12.32 -11.14
CA ILE A 369 18.21 12.35 -11.80
C ILE A 369 18.32 11.70 -13.19
N VAL A 370 17.49 10.70 -13.44
CA VAL A 370 17.46 9.97 -14.71
C VAL A 370 16.04 9.83 -15.24
N PHE A 371 15.83 10.22 -16.49
CA PHE A 371 14.56 9.99 -17.21
C PHE A 371 14.64 8.68 -17.98
N ILE A 372 13.69 7.78 -17.75
CA ILE A 372 13.64 6.47 -18.40
C ILE A 372 12.25 6.13 -18.92
N SER A 373 12.15 5.16 -19.80
CA SER A 373 10.96 4.35 -19.97
C SER A 373 11.31 2.87 -19.74
N ALA A 374 10.76 2.29 -18.70
CA ALA A 374 10.95 0.88 -18.40
C ALA A 374 10.29 -0.03 -19.45
N THR A 375 9.23 0.44 -20.12
CA THR A 375 8.49 -0.32 -21.13
C THR A 375 9.20 -0.30 -22.47
N THR A 376 9.60 0.87 -22.99
CA THR A 376 10.32 1.01 -24.26
C THR A 376 11.82 0.80 -24.13
N ARG A 377 12.33 0.69 -22.89
CA ARG A 377 13.74 0.57 -22.52
C ARG A 377 14.58 1.82 -22.85
N ASP A 378 13.94 2.98 -22.98
CA ASP A 378 14.66 4.23 -23.21
C ASP A 378 15.51 4.61 -22.00
N ASN A 379 16.77 4.99 -22.23
CA ASN A 379 17.74 5.43 -21.22
C ASN A 379 18.02 4.45 -20.07
N ILE A 380 17.69 3.16 -20.24
CA ILE A 380 17.98 2.13 -19.21
C ILE A 380 19.48 1.99 -18.97
N ASP A 381 20.31 2.14 -20.00
CA ASP A 381 21.76 2.05 -19.85
C ASP A 381 22.34 3.26 -19.10
N VAL A 382 21.76 4.44 -19.27
CA VAL A 382 22.10 5.65 -18.48
C VAL A 382 21.77 5.42 -17.02
N PHE A 383 20.60 4.84 -16.74
CA PHE A 383 20.20 4.48 -15.38
C PHE A 383 21.14 3.42 -14.77
N LYS A 384 21.45 2.35 -15.49
CA LYS A 384 22.38 1.32 -15.03
C LYS A 384 23.76 1.90 -14.70
N LYS A 385 24.26 2.84 -15.52
CA LYS A 385 25.53 3.52 -15.27
C LYS A 385 25.45 4.37 -13.99
N ALA A 386 24.40 5.16 -13.81
CA ALA A 386 24.21 5.95 -12.59
C ALA A 386 24.12 5.06 -11.33
N LEU A 387 23.37 3.97 -11.41
CA LEU A 387 23.25 2.99 -10.33
C LEU A 387 24.60 2.30 -10.04
N TYR A 388 25.33 1.92 -11.08
CA TYR A 388 26.65 1.29 -10.95
C TYR A 388 27.65 2.20 -10.21
N GLU A 389 27.71 3.47 -10.54
CA GLU A 389 28.62 4.43 -9.87
C GLU A 389 28.31 4.54 -8.37
N GLU A 390 27.02 4.60 -7.98
CA GLU A 390 26.63 4.62 -6.58
C GLU A 390 26.95 3.32 -5.85
N VAL A 391 26.61 2.17 -6.47
CA VAL A 391 26.93 0.84 -5.94
C VAL A 391 28.43 0.66 -5.78
N LYS A 392 29.23 1.06 -6.78
CA LYS A 392 30.69 0.99 -6.76
C LYS A 392 31.26 1.85 -5.63
N ARG A 393 30.78 3.08 -5.47
CA ARG A 393 31.22 3.96 -4.39
C ARG A 393 30.99 3.33 -3.02
N LYS A 394 29.82 2.76 -2.79
CA LYS A 394 29.49 2.07 -1.53
C LYS A 394 30.27 0.78 -1.38
N HIS A 395 30.42 -0.01 -2.45
CA HIS A 395 31.19 -1.26 -2.44
C HIS A 395 32.64 -1.02 -2.03
N LEU A 396 33.27 0.05 -2.53
CA LEU A 396 34.65 0.41 -2.16
C LEU A 396 34.78 0.85 -0.69
N THR A 397 33.72 1.35 -0.08
CA THR A 397 33.69 1.62 1.36
C THR A 397 33.70 0.30 2.17
N ILE A 398 33.02 -0.74 1.68
CA ILE A 398 32.99 -2.08 2.31
C ILE A 398 34.28 -2.85 2.01
N TYR A 399 34.81 -2.72 0.79
CA TYR A 399 35.99 -3.43 0.30
C TYR A 399 37.04 -2.47 -0.28
N PRO A 400 37.82 -1.76 0.57
CA PRO A 400 38.80 -0.74 0.11
C PRO A 400 39.87 -1.28 -0.86
N ASN A 401 40.23 -2.56 -0.73
CA ASN A 401 41.25 -3.21 -1.53
C ASN A 401 40.73 -3.83 -2.85
N TYR A 402 39.45 -3.67 -3.17
CA TYR A 402 38.84 -4.27 -4.35
C TYR A 402 39.51 -3.85 -5.67
N LEU A 403 39.94 -2.60 -5.76
CA LEU A 403 40.63 -2.06 -6.96
C LEU A 403 42.11 -2.45 -7.05
N GLN A 404 42.75 -2.90 -5.96
CA GLN A 404 44.16 -3.28 -5.96
C GLN A 404 44.41 -4.67 -6.51
N ASN A 405 43.40 -5.53 -6.45
CA ASN A 405 43.47 -6.91 -6.96
C ASN A 405 42.89 -6.97 -8.37
N GLY A 406 43.49 -6.27 -9.34
CA GLY A 406 43.04 -6.19 -10.73
C GLY A 406 42.33 -7.47 -11.20
N THR A 407 41.09 -7.33 -11.69
CA THR A 407 40.31 -8.33 -12.44
C THR A 407 40.54 -9.80 -12.00
N LEU A 408 39.92 -10.19 -10.88
CA LEU A 408 39.62 -11.59 -10.69
C LEU A 408 38.26 -11.86 -11.34
N ASP A 409 38.27 -12.47 -12.52
CA ASP A 409 37.18 -13.20 -13.10
C ASP A 409 36.79 -14.31 -12.12
N VAL A 410 35.94 -14.03 -11.18
CA VAL A 410 35.32 -15.06 -10.34
C VAL A 410 34.04 -15.48 -11.08
N GLU A 411 34.18 -16.50 -11.91
CA GLU A 411 33.05 -17.31 -12.37
C GLU A 411 32.36 -17.90 -11.15
N TRP A 412 31.24 -17.29 -10.76
CA TRP A 412 30.35 -17.89 -9.77
C TRP A 412 29.41 -18.85 -10.51
N GLU A 413 29.75 -20.15 -10.43
CA GLU A 413 28.86 -21.24 -10.82
C GLU A 413 27.47 -21.04 -10.14
N ASN A 414 26.47 -21.14 -10.97
CA ASN A 414 25.06 -21.22 -10.56
C ASN A 414 24.85 -22.44 -9.64
N GLN A 415 24.82 -22.23 -8.35
CA GLN A 415 24.23 -23.22 -7.45
C GLN A 415 22.72 -23.02 -7.44
N PRO A 416 21.94 -24.03 -7.79
CA PRO A 416 20.49 -23.97 -7.71
C PRO A 416 20.08 -23.81 -6.24
N ALA A 417 19.11 -22.93 -5.98
CA ALA A 417 18.46 -22.83 -4.69
C ALA A 417 17.78 -24.16 -4.37
N GLU A 418 18.33 -24.90 -3.42
CA GLU A 418 17.64 -26.03 -2.83
C GLU A 418 16.39 -25.53 -2.06
N SER A 419 15.32 -26.24 -2.31
CA SER A 419 13.92 -26.16 -1.91
C SER A 419 13.64 -25.84 -0.42
#